data_b7a35e13035fe7d0ebf6c6d95fdd1f47
#
_entry.id   b7a35e13035fe7d0ebf6c6d95fdd1f47
#
_cell.length_a   1.000
_cell.length_b   1.000
_cell.length_c   1.000
_cell.angle_alpha   90.00
_cell.angle_beta   90.00
_cell.angle_gamma   90.00
#
_symmetry.space_group_name_H-M   'P 1'
#
loop_
_entity.id
_entity.type
_entity.pdbx_description
1 polymer ?
#
loop_
_entity_poly.entity_id
_entity_poly.type
_entity_poly.pdbx_seq_one_letter_code
_entity_poly.pdbx_strand_id
1 'polypeptide(L)'
;MSCRPIHSEIDMPDPWVLHANGTFYLMFTTGDRLEIWQSDNVEDFQHARKSVVWRPGGSGWAPGIWAPELHNLFGAWYIYFSGERPGEGPASHRTLIVRSQKNDPMDPQG
;
A
#
# COMPACT_ATOMS: atom_id res chain seq x y z
N MET A 1 -28.06 2.84 -2.11
CA MET A 1 -26.64 2.58 -2.37
C MET A 1 -26.47 1.21 -3.01
N SER A 2 -25.53 1.08 -3.91
CA SER A 2 -25.23 -0.19 -4.56
C SER A 2 -23.85 -0.68 -4.12
N CYS A 3 -23.62 -2.00 -4.16
CA CYS A 3 -22.36 -2.60 -3.75
C CYS A 3 -21.86 -3.55 -4.83
N ARG A 4 -20.61 -3.37 -5.21
CA ARG A 4 -19.92 -4.27 -6.14
C ARG A 4 -18.42 -4.27 -5.87
N PRO A 5 -17.69 -5.33 -6.25
CA PRO A 5 -16.25 -5.32 -6.11
C PRO A 5 -15.59 -4.36 -7.10
N ILE A 6 -14.51 -3.71 -6.70
CA ILE A 6 -13.69 -2.87 -7.59
C ILE A 6 -12.73 -3.71 -8.44
N HIS A 7 -12.57 -4.98 -8.09
CA HIS A 7 -11.83 -5.99 -8.84
C HIS A 7 -12.53 -7.33 -8.65
N SER A 8 -12.76 -8.05 -9.74
CA SER A 8 -13.60 -9.26 -9.72
C SER A 8 -12.89 -10.51 -9.17
N GLU A 9 -11.57 -10.54 -9.15
CA GLU A 9 -10.84 -11.80 -8.94
C GLU A 9 -9.82 -11.76 -7.80
N ILE A 10 -9.45 -10.59 -7.29
CA ILE A 10 -8.38 -10.46 -6.30
C ILE A 10 -8.95 -10.13 -4.93
N ASP A 11 -8.46 -10.84 -3.92
CA ASP A 11 -8.73 -10.56 -2.52
C ASP A 11 -7.91 -9.34 -2.08
N MET A 12 -8.58 -8.32 -1.56
CA MET A 12 -7.97 -7.04 -1.19
C MET A 12 -8.35 -6.66 0.24
N PRO A 13 -7.81 -7.34 1.25
CA PRO A 13 -8.12 -7.00 2.63
C PRO A 13 -7.48 -5.66 3.05
N ASP A 14 -8.11 -5.00 4.03
CA ASP A 14 -7.63 -3.73 4.60
C ASP A 14 -7.41 -2.66 3.54
N PRO A 15 -8.42 -2.35 2.71
CA PRO A 15 -8.24 -1.42 1.60
C PRO A 15 -8.09 0.02 2.07
N TRP A 16 -7.24 0.75 1.36
CA TRP A 16 -7.03 2.18 1.54
C TRP A 16 -7.02 2.87 0.18
N VAL A 17 -7.86 3.88 -0.03
CA VAL A 17 -7.91 4.65 -1.27
C VAL A 17 -7.61 6.11 -0.99
N LEU A 18 -6.70 6.69 -1.77
CA LEU A 18 -6.35 8.10 -1.72
C LEU A 18 -6.56 8.74 -3.09
N HIS A 19 -7.23 9.90 -3.10
CA HIS A 19 -7.33 10.73 -4.30
C HIS A 19 -6.27 11.83 -4.24
N ALA A 20 -5.37 11.86 -5.21
CA ALA A 20 -4.33 12.87 -5.32
C ALA A 20 -3.82 12.94 -6.76
N ASN A 21 -3.29 14.09 -7.17
CA ASN A 21 -2.73 14.30 -8.51
C ASN A 21 -3.72 13.94 -9.64
N GLY A 22 -5.02 14.13 -9.40
CA GLY A 22 -6.06 13.84 -10.39
C GLY A 22 -6.33 12.36 -10.64
N THR A 23 -5.81 11.47 -9.78
CA THR A 23 -5.98 10.04 -9.93
C THR A 23 -6.25 9.39 -8.57
N PHE A 24 -6.49 8.07 -8.56
CA PHE A 24 -6.78 7.32 -7.34
C PHE A 24 -5.69 6.28 -7.12
N TYR A 25 -5.23 6.21 -5.87
CA TYR A 25 -4.24 5.23 -5.43
C TYR A 25 -4.90 4.28 -4.43
N LEU A 26 -4.71 2.98 -4.64
CA LEU A 26 -5.23 1.93 -3.77
C LEU A 26 -4.06 1.15 -3.18
N MET A 27 -4.13 0.89 -1.89
CA MET A 27 -3.29 -0.09 -1.21
C MET A 27 -4.16 -1.06 -0.43
N PHE A 28 -3.65 -2.25 -0.20
CA PHE A 28 -4.29 -3.28 0.62
C PHE A 28 -3.22 -4.21 1.18
N THR A 29 -3.61 -5.04 2.11
CA THR A 29 -2.68 -6.01 2.70
C THR A 29 -2.27 -7.06 1.68
N THR A 30 -0.96 -7.15 1.43
CA THR A 30 -0.38 -8.21 0.59
C THR A 30 0.34 -9.28 1.43
N GLY A 31 0.77 -8.92 2.63
CA GLY A 31 1.49 -9.81 3.54
C GLY A 31 3.00 -9.77 3.41
N ASP A 32 3.54 -9.40 2.26
CA ASP A 32 4.98 -9.50 1.99
C ASP A 32 5.61 -8.28 1.32
N ARG A 33 4.81 -7.26 1.00
CA ARG A 33 5.31 -6.07 0.28
C ARG A 33 4.35 -4.89 0.42
N LEU A 34 4.82 -3.73 0.01
CA LEU A 34 3.97 -2.56 -0.22
C LEU A 34 3.82 -2.34 -1.72
N GLU A 35 2.58 -2.39 -2.19
CA GLU A 35 2.24 -2.26 -3.60
C GLU A 35 1.15 -1.22 -3.75
N ILE A 36 1.32 -0.30 -4.71
CA ILE A 36 0.35 0.75 -5.00
C ILE A 36 -0.30 0.45 -6.35
N TRP A 37 -1.62 0.54 -6.39
CA TRP A 37 -2.41 0.43 -7.61
C TRP A 37 -2.97 1.81 -7.95
N GLN A 38 -2.86 2.23 -9.19
CA GLN A 38 -3.33 3.54 -9.65
C GLN A 38 -4.38 3.38 -10.73
N SER A 39 -5.49 4.08 -10.57
CA SER A 39 -6.58 4.10 -11.53
C SER A 39 -7.19 5.50 -11.64
N ASP A 40 -7.65 5.85 -12.82
CA ASP A 40 -8.40 7.09 -13.01
C ASP A 40 -9.89 6.93 -12.67
N ASN A 41 -10.34 5.70 -12.41
CA ASN A 41 -11.71 5.40 -12.04
C ASN A 41 -11.74 4.79 -10.63
N VAL A 42 -12.33 5.52 -9.67
CA VAL A 42 -12.39 5.08 -8.27
C VAL A 42 -13.22 3.81 -8.07
N GLU A 43 -14.09 3.50 -9.02
CA GLU A 43 -14.94 2.31 -8.95
C GLU A 43 -14.36 1.08 -9.64
N ASP A 44 -13.23 1.22 -10.32
CA ASP A 44 -12.66 0.14 -11.13
C ASP A 44 -11.14 0.13 -11.04
N PHE A 45 -10.59 -0.91 -10.41
CA PHE A 45 -9.15 -1.16 -10.35
C PHE A 45 -8.75 -2.41 -11.14
N GLN A 46 -9.67 -2.93 -11.99
CA GLN A 46 -9.43 -4.12 -12.79
C GLN A 46 -8.21 -3.95 -13.73
N HIS A 47 -8.04 -2.75 -14.28
CA HIS A 47 -6.98 -2.43 -15.23
C HIS A 47 -6.00 -1.41 -14.65
N ALA A 48 -5.86 -1.35 -13.34
CA ALA A 48 -5.00 -0.40 -12.66
C ALA A 48 -3.53 -0.63 -13.01
N ARG A 49 -2.77 0.46 -13.05
CA ARG A 49 -1.31 0.40 -13.07
C ARG A 49 -0.83 0.01 -11.69
N LYS A 50 0.14 -0.89 -11.60
CA LYS A 50 0.63 -1.43 -10.31
C LYS A 50 2.12 -1.19 -10.16
N SER A 51 2.55 -0.92 -8.93
CA SER A 51 3.97 -0.79 -8.62
C SER A 51 4.25 -1.33 -7.23
N VAL A 52 5.20 -2.24 -7.13
CA VAL A 52 5.76 -2.66 -5.84
C VAL A 52 6.79 -1.60 -5.45
N VAL A 53 6.48 -0.84 -4.41
CA VAL A 53 7.31 0.32 -4.01
C VAL A 53 8.25 0.00 -2.86
N TRP A 54 8.02 -1.11 -2.13
CA TRP A 54 8.90 -1.51 -1.04
C TRP A 54 8.73 -3.00 -0.74
N ARG A 55 9.86 -3.63 -0.43
CA ARG A 55 9.91 -4.99 0.12
C ARG A 55 10.74 -4.99 1.39
N PRO A 56 10.37 -5.82 2.39
CA PRO A 56 11.09 -5.80 3.67
C PRO A 56 12.57 -6.13 3.57
N GLY A 57 12.98 -7.05 2.69
CA GLY A 57 14.38 -7.40 2.52
C GLY A 57 15.07 -7.67 3.84
N GLY A 58 16.19 -6.97 4.10
CA GLY A 58 16.96 -7.07 5.34
C GLY A 58 16.52 -6.09 6.43
N SER A 59 15.31 -5.52 6.34
CA SER A 59 14.84 -4.49 7.29
C SER A 59 14.63 -5.01 8.71
N GLY A 60 14.44 -6.32 8.87
CA GLY A 60 14.08 -6.93 10.16
C GLY A 60 12.58 -6.90 10.45
N TRP A 61 11.75 -6.56 9.47
CA TRP A 61 10.30 -6.46 9.62
C TRP A 61 9.59 -7.28 8.54
N ALA A 62 9.44 -8.58 8.76
CA ALA A 62 8.72 -9.52 7.91
C ALA A 62 8.46 -10.79 8.71
N PRO A 63 7.42 -11.57 8.43
CA PRO A 63 6.32 -11.34 7.50
C PRO A 63 5.24 -10.40 8.04
N GLY A 64 4.03 -10.53 7.51
CA GLY A 64 2.88 -9.81 8.07
C GLY A 64 2.90 -8.31 7.77
N ILE A 65 3.16 -7.94 6.54
CA ILE A 65 3.06 -6.55 6.09
C ILE A 65 1.59 -6.27 5.84
N TRP A 66 0.95 -5.55 6.79
CA TRP A 66 -0.50 -5.41 6.86
C TRP A 66 -0.95 -3.96 6.85
N ALA A 67 -2.17 -3.73 6.33
CA ALA A 67 -2.94 -2.50 6.44
C ALA A 67 -2.17 -1.23 6.07
N PRO A 68 -1.61 -1.15 4.85
CA PRO A 68 -0.86 0.04 4.45
C PRO A 68 -1.79 1.22 4.18
N GLU A 69 -1.31 2.42 4.50
CA GLU A 69 -2.00 3.69 4.24
C GLU A 69 -1.05 4.67 3.58
N LEU A 70 -1.41 5.13 2.38
CA LEU A 70 -0.63 6.10 1.62
C LEU A 70 -1.06 7.52 1.95
N HIS A 71 -0.12 8.39 2.25
CA HIS A 71 -0.37 9.79 2.56
C HIS A 71 0.61 10.69 1.84
N ASN A 72 0.14 11.86 1.41
CA ASN A 72 1.01 12.94 0.93
C ASN A 72 1.02 14.03 1.99
N LEU A 73 2.16 14.18 2.68
CA LEU A 73 2.28 15.09 3.81
C LEU A 73 3.55 15.93 3.65
N PHE A 74 3.41 17.25 3.76
CA PHE A 74 4.55 18.17 3.76
C PHE A 74 5.48 17.99 2.55
N GLY A 75 4.90 17.70 1.38
CA GLY A 75 5.67 17.56 0.15
C GLY A 75 6.36 16.22 -0.04
N ALA A 76 6.05 15.23 0.79
CA ALA A 76 6.60 13.88 0.67
C ALA A 76 5.50 12.83 0.74
N TRP A 77 5.78 11.65 0.18
CA TRP A 77 4.89 10.51 0.27
C TRP A 77 5.31 9.63 1.43
N TYR A 78 4.32 9.19 2.20
CA TYR A 78 4.51 8.33 3.36
C TYR A 78 3.58 7.13 3.24
N ILE A 79 4.06 5.96 3.63
CA ILE A 79 3.20 4.79 3.82
C ILE A 79 3.39 4.34 5.26
N TYR A 80 2.29 4.36 6.01
CA TYR A 80 2.20 3.75 7.33
C TYR A 80 1.69 2.33 7.16
N PHE A 81 2.25 1.39 7.87
CA PHE A 81 1.82 0.00 7.78
C PHE A 81 2.22 -0.75 9.05
N SER A 82 1.74 -1.98 9.18
CA SER A 82 2.11 -2.83 10.30
C SER A 82 3.01 -3.95 9.82
N GLY A 83 4.05 -4.25 10.58
CA GLY A 83 4.94 -5.37 10.28
C GLY A 83 5.37 -6.08 11.56
N GLU A 84 5.73 -7.35 11.46
CA GLU A 84 6.19 -8.14 12.60
C GLU A 84 7.66 -8.50 12.48
N ARG A 85 8.28 -8.90 13.60
CA ARG A 85 9.64 -9.40 13.60
C ARG A 85 9.66 -10.88 13.24
N PRO A 86 10.60 -11.31 12.40
CA PRO A 86 10.70 -12.71 12.00
C PRO A 86 10.80 -13.64 13.21
N GLY A 87 9.93 -14.66 13.23
CA GLY A 87 9.93 -15.66 14.28
C GLY A 87 9.28 -15.24 15.61
N GLU A 88 8.85 -13.99 15.74
CA GLU A 88 8.24 -13.49 17.00
C GLU A 88 6.71 -13.45 16.96
N GLY A 89 6.11 -13.71 15.80
CA GLY A 89 4.67 -13.83 15.65
C GLY A 89 3.89 -12.53 15.65
N PRO A 90 2.55 -12.62 15.58
CA PRO A 90 1.69 -11.44 15.42
C PRO A 90 1.77 -10.42 16.55
N ALA A 91 2.09 -10.85 17.77
CA ALA A 91 2.23 -9.95 18.91
C ALA A 91 3.42 -8.96 18.75
N SER A 92 4.35 -9.24 17.85
CA SER A 92 5.48 -8.35 17.57
C SER A 92 5.16 -7.23 16.60
N HIS A 93 3.93 -7.15 16.08
CA HIS A 93 3.54 -6.10 15.14
C HIS A 93 3.77 -4.70 15.73
N ARG A 94 4.32 -3.84 14.88
CA ARG A 94 4.53 -2.42 15.19
C ARG A 94 4.06 -1.61 14.00
N THR A 95 3.71 -0.36 14.25
CA THR A 95 3.43 0.59 13.18
C THR A 95 4.76 1.09 12.61
N LEU A 96 4.93 0.89 11.32
CA LEU A 96 6.15 1.24 10.60
C LEU A 96 5.83 2.33 9.59
N ILE A 97 6.87 2.99 9.10
CA ILE A 97 6.73 4.05 8.11
C ILE A 97 7.85 3.92 7.07
N VAL A 98 7.48 4.10 5.81
CA VAL A 98 8.42 4.37 4.72
C VAL A 98 8.11 5.74 4.13
N ARG A 99 9.12 6.40 3.61
CA ARG A 99 9.02 7.76 3.08
C ARG A 99 9.71 7.84 1.72
N SER A 100 9.09 8.54 0.79
CA SER A 100 9.69 8.87 -0.50
C SER A 100 9.58 10.37 -0.76
N GLN A 101 10.63 10.94 -1.35
CA GLN A 101 10.64 12.33 -1.81
C GLN A 101 10.37 12.46 -3.31
N LYS A 102 10.13 11.36 -4.01
CA LYS A 102 9.74 11.40 -5.42
C LYS A 102 8.34 11.98 -5.57
N ASN A 103 8.09 12.67 -6.67
CA ASN A 103 6.78 13.28 -6.93
C ASN A 103 5.70 12.23 -7.23
N ASP A 104 6.10 11.11 -7.83
CA ASP A 104 5.20 10.03 -8.17
C ASP A 104 5.33 8.91 -7.11
N PRO A 105 4.27 8.62 -6.33
CA PRO A 105 4.35 7.55 -5.33
C PRO A 105 4.50 6.15 -5.94
N MET A 106 4.22 6.02 -7.25
CA MET A 106 4.40 4.78 -7.98
C MET A 106 5.86 4.48 -8.31
N ASP A 107 6.76 5.43 -8.10
CA ASP A 107 8.19 5.28 -8.42
C ASP A 107 8.87 4.39 -7.34
N PRO A 108 9.33 3.17 -7.71
CA PRO A 108 9.97 2.28 -6.76
C PRO A 108 11.37 2.73 -6.32
N GLN A 109 11.91 3.78 -6.94
CA GLN A 109 13.21 4.36 -6.59
C GLN A 109 13.11 5.39 -5.48
N GLY A 110 11.90 5.66 -5.03
CA GLY A 110 11.64 6.65 -3.98
C GLY A 110 11.97 6.18 -2.52
#